data_c1049a6cd14ba0ce322df64165babbd5
#
_entry.id   c1049a6cd14ba0ce322df64165babbd5
#
_cell.length_a   1.000
_cell.length_b   1.000
_cell.length_c   1.000
_cell.angle_alpha   90.00
_cell.angle_beta   90.00
_cell.angle_gamma   90.00
#
_symmetry.space_group_name_H-M   'P 1'
#
loop_
_entity.id
_entity.type
_entity.pdbx_description
1 polymer ?
#
loop_
_entity_poly.entity_id
_entity_poly.type
_entity_poly.pdbx_seq_one_letter_code
_entity_poly.pdbx_strand_id
1 'polypeptide(L)'
;LMVLKGVIDCPDLPLNVSRSALQNDGFVNKVADYISKKVADKLTGMFKTDRENYEKYWDDISPFIKFGCLKDEKFGEKMKDSMIYKNLDHKYLTLEDIINESKAAGTEEETAEEAAAETDVQTDTDDQDKEPEKTSVYYVTDEVQQSQYINMFKAQGQDAIVLTHNIDSAFVTYLEQKHEDVRFLRIDADVHESL
;
A
#
# COMPACT_ATOMS: atom_id res chain seq x y z
N LEU A 1 8.24 -4.35 16.27
CA LEU A 1 7.19 -3.36 16.60
C LEU A 1 7.77 -2.27 17.50
N MET A 2 8.41 -1.28 16.91
CA MET A 2 9.18 -0.25 17.62
C MET A 2 8.31 0.72 18.46
N VAL A 3 7.00 0.76 18.24
CA VAL A 3 6.05 1.68 18.89
C VAL A 3 5.38 1.10 20.13
N LEU A 4 5.43 -0.21 20.29
CA LEU A 4 4.80 -0.86 21.43
C LEU A 4 5.61 -0.62 22.70
N LYS A 5 4.96 -0.06 23.68
CA LYS A 5 5.46 0.03 25.06
C LYS A 5 4.71 -1.00 25.90
N GLY A 6 5.46 -1.78 26.66
CA GLY A 6 4.85 -2.81 27.50
C GLY A 6 5.88 -3.45 28.42
N VAL A 7 5.39 -4.30 29.30
CA VAL A 7 6.21 -5.11 30.21
C VAL A 7 5.88 -6.57 29.95
N ILE A 8 6.91 -7.39 29.84
CA ILE A 8 6.80 -8.85 29.73
C ILE A 8 7.38 -9.41 31.01
N ASP A 9 6.55 -10.10 31.78
CA ASP A 9 6.97 -10.87 32.94
C ASP A 9 7.14 -12.34 32.51
N CYS A 10 8.39 -12.74 32.33
CA CYS A 10 8.74 -14.11 31.99
C CYS A 10 10.13 -14.43 32.58
N PRO A 11 10.20 -15.22 33.67
CA PRO A 11 11.44 -15.56 34.34
C PRO A 11 12.40 -16.37 33.47
N ASP A 12 11.88 -17.08 32.46
CA ASP A 12 12.66 -17.97 31.59
C ASP A 12 13.27 -17.27 30.36
N LEU A 13 13.09 -15.94 30.24
CA LEU A 13 13.67 -15.19 29.13
C LEU A 13 15.20 -15.09 29.28
N PRO A 14 15.99 -15.58 28.28
CA PRO A 14 17.42 -15.53 28.34
C PRO A 14 17.91 -14.08 28.15
N LEU A 15 18.57 -13.55 29.15
CA LEU A 15 19.21 -12.25 29.12
C LEU A 15 20.70 -12.40 28.84
N ASN A 16 21.31 -11.37 28.23
CA ASN A 16 22.76 -11.29 28.16
C ASN A 16 23.36 -11.06 29.57
N VAL A 17 24.68 -11.20 29.71
CA VAL A 17 25.38 -11.08 30.99
C VAL A 17 25.14 -9.72 31.66
N SER A 18 25.02 -8.65 30.87
CA SER A 18 24.74 -7.30 31.35
C SER A 18 23.26 -7.02 31.62
N ARG A 19 22.38 -7.97 31.31
CA ARG A 19 20.92 -7.84 31.40
C ARG A 19 20.34 -6.65 30.59
N SER A 20 21.09 -6.15 29.63
CA SER A 20 20.69 -5.01 28.79
C SER A 20 19.94 -5.42 27.53
N ALA A 21 20.02 -6.68 27.13
CA ALA A 21 19.35 -7.22 25.96
C ALA A 21 18.96 -8.68 26.13
N LEU A 22 17.94 -9.10 25.38
CA LEU A 22 17.59 -10.51 25.24
C LEU A 22 18.60 -11.22 24.33
N GLN A 23 18.95 -12.47 24.62
CA GLN A 23 19.68 -13.30 23.70
C GLN A 23 18.76 -13.72 22.57
N ASN A 24 19.31 -13.81 21.36
CA ASN A 24 18.57 -14.29 20.19
C ASN A 24 18.44 -15.81 20.27
N ASP A 25 17.37 -16.27 20.89
CA ASP A 25 17.04 -17.66 21.15
C ASP A 25 15.68 -17.99 20.50
N GLY A 26 15.46 -19.25 20.21
CA GLY A 26 14.21 -19.77 19.64
C GLY A 26 12.99 -19.50 20.51
N PHE A 27 13.13 -19.39 21.82
CA PHE A 27 12.05 -19.00 22.73
C PHE A 27 11.68 -17.53 22.58
N VAL A 28 12.67 -16.63 22.50
CA VAL A 28 12.45 -15.18 22.27
C VAL A 28 11.73 -14.96 20.93
N ASN A 29 12.11 -15.67 19.89
CA ASN A 29 11.45 -15.60 18.58
C ASN A 29 9.98 -16.05 18.67
N LYS A 30 9.67 -17.13 19.40
CA LYS A 30 8.28 -17.56 19.62
C LYS A 30 7.44 -16.53 20.36
N VAL A 31 8.02 -15.86 21.36
CA VAL A 31 7.34 -14.77 22.09
C VAL A 31 7.12 -13.58 21.15
N ALA A 32 8.09 -13.21 20.33
CA ALA A 32 7.97 -12.15 19.35
C ALA A 32 6.87 -12.44 18.32
N ASP A 33 6.83 -13.65 17.76
CA ASP A 33 5.80 -14.11 16.83
C ASP A 33 4.40 -14.06 17.47
N TYR A 34 4.30 -14.49 18.73
CA TYR A 34 3.03 -14.43 19.46
C TYR A 34 2.54 -12.99 19.64
N ILE A 35 3.44 -12.07 20.01
CA ILE A 35 3.13 -10.65 20.17
C ILE A 35 2.70 -10.04 18.83
N SER A 36 3.47 -10.29 17.75
CA SER A 36 3.15 -9.81 16.41
C SER A 36 1.78 -10.29 15.96
N LYS A 37 1.47 -11.57 16.20
CA LYS A 37 0.14 -12.13 15.92
C LYS A 37 -0.97 -11.41 16.70
N LYS A 38 -0.79 -11.17 18.01
CA LYS A 38 -1.79 -10.50 18.83
C LYS A 38 -2.00 -9.04 18.44
N VAL A 39 -0.94 -8.36 18.02
CA VAL A 39 -1.03 -6.99 17.50
C VAL A 39 -1.82 -6.96 16.19
N ALA A 40 -1.50 -7.85 15.25
CA ALA A 40 -2.25 -7.96 14.00
C ALA A 40 -3.73 -8.27 14.26
N ASP A 41 -4.04 -9.25 15.13
CA ASP A 41 -5.41 -9.61 15.50
C ASP A 41 -6.16 -8.42 16.12
N LYS A 42 -5.50 -7.60 16.96
CA LYS A 42 -6.10 -6.40 17.57
C LYS A 42 -6.36 -5.32 16.53
N LEU A 43 -5.40 -5.04 15.65
CA LEU A 43 -5.53 -4.02 14.60
C LEU A 43 -6.63 -4.41 13.61
N THR A 44 -6.64 -5.65 13.14
CA THR A 44 -7.71 -6.16 12.27
C THR A 44 -9.08 -6.14 12.95
N GLY A 45 -9.12 -6.41 14.26
CA GLY A 45 -10.33 -6.27 15.06
C GLY A 45 -10.84 -4.83 15.09
N MET A 46 -9.95 -3.85 15.36
CA MET A 46 -10.31 -2.42 15.35
C MET A 46 -10.78 -1.96 13.96
N PHE A 47 -10.11 -2.39 12.90
CA PHE A 47 -10.53 -2.10 11.53
C PHE A 47 -11.99 -2.52 11.25
N LYS A 48 -12.41 -3.67 11.79
CA LYS A 48 -13.76 -4.23 11.59
C LYS A 48 -14.83 -3.65 12.52
N THR A 49 -14.47 -3.31 13.76
CA THR A 49 -15.44 -2.97 14.80
C THR A 49 -15.41 -1.50 15.22
N ASP A 50 -14.32 -0.79 14.93
CA ASP A 50 -14.09 0.59 15.37
C ASP A 50 -13.25 1.34 14.31
N ARG A 51 -13.82 1.41 13.11
CA ARG A 51 -13.16 1.98 11.92
C ARG A 51 -12.72 3.43 12.12
N GLU A 52 -13.53 4.24 12.78
CA GLU A 52 -13.26 5.65 13.03
C GLU A 52 -11.98 5.84 13.86
N ASN A 53 -11.83 5.11 14.96
CA ASN A 53 -10.61 5.16 15.76
C ASN A 53 -9.41 4.55 15.03
N TYR A 54 -9.62 3.52 14.21
CA TYR A 54 -8.56 2.94 13.41
C TYR A 54 -7.99 3.96 12.41
N GLU A 55 -8.82 4.68 11.69
CA GLU A 55 -8.43 5.73 10.75
C GLU A 55 -7.76 6.92 11.44
N LYS A 56 -8.28 7.32 12.59
CA LYS A 56 -7.73 8.44 13.38
C LYS A 56 -6.25 8.25 13.75
N TYR A 57 -5.84 7.02 14.02
CA TYR A 57 -4.46 6.72 14.42
C TYR A 57 -3.63 6.15 13.27
N TRP A 58 -4.22 5.94 12.10
CA TRP A 58 -3.57 5.25 11.00
C TRP A 58 -2.32 5.96 10.51
N ASP A 59 -2.35 7.27 10.33
CA ASP A 59 -1.19 8.03 9.84
C ASP A 59 0.02 7.88 10.77
N ASP A 60 -0.21 7.82 12.08
CA ASP A 60 0.84 7.67 13.08
C ASP A 60 1.43 6.25 13.12
N ILE A 61 0.61 5.23 12.90
CA ILE A 61 1.01 3.83 13.05
C ILE A 61 1.37 3.15 11.72
N SER A 62 0.89 3.65 10.60
CA SER A 62 1.06 3.03 9.28
C SER A 62 2.52 2.78 8.88
N PRO A 63 3.50 3.68 9.12
CA PRO A 63 4.89 3.40 8.78
C PRO A 63 5.45 2.17 9.50
N PHE A 64 5.04 1.96 10.75
CA PHE A 64 5.48 0.83 11.56
C PHE A 64 4.79 -0.47 11.15
N ILE A 65 3.53 -0.40 10.75
CA ILE A 65 2.79 -1.55 10.20
C ILE A 65 3.39 -1.95 8.87
N LYS A 66 3.64 -1.01 7.96
CA LYS A 66 4.31 -1.25 6.67
C LYS A 66 5.70 -1.88 6.88
N PHE A 67 6.48 -1.35 7.81
CA PHE A 67 7.77 -1.97 8.19
C PHE A 67 7.60 -3.40 8.71
N GLY A 68 6.58 -3.66 9.52
CA GLY A 68 6.24 -4.99 10.01
C GLY A 68 5.92 -5.96 8.88
N CYS A 69 5.13 -5.54 7.90
CA CYS A 69 4.79 -6.33 6.71
C CYS A 69 6.03 -6.67 5.86
N LEU A 70 6.96 -5.72 5.71
CA LEU A 70 8.21 -5.94 4.99
C LEU A 70 9.17 -6.91 5.69
N LYS A 71 9.08 -7.02 7.02
CA LYS A 71 9.99 -7.85 7.84
C LYS A 71 9.42 -9.22 8.18
N ASP A 72 8.12 -9.35 8.28
CA ASP A 72 7.42 -10.57 8.69
C ASP A 72 6.24 -10.82 7.73
N GLU A 73 6.44 -11.79 6.85
CA GLU A 73 5.44 -12.16 5.85
C GLU A 73 4.12 -12.62 6.49
N LYS A 74 4.17 -13.35 7.62
CA LYS A 74 2.97 -13.79 8.35
C LYS A 74 2.19 -12.62 8.92
N PHE A 75 2.89 -11.59 9.36
CA PHE A 75 2.27 -10.34 9.80
C PHE A 75 1.63 -9.62 8.61
N GLY A 76 2.33 -9.53 7.47
CA GLY A 76 1.82 -8.94 6.23
C GLY A 76 0.55 -9.61 5.74
N GLU A 77 0.52 -10.94 5.68
CA GLU A 77 -0.68 -11.70 5.29
C GLU A 77 -1.89 -11.47 6.20
N LYS A 78 -1.66 -11.22 7.49
CA LYS A 78 -2.75 -10.90 8.43
C LYS A 78 -3.25 -9.47 8.31
N MET A 79 -2.38 -8.57 7.92
CA MET A 79 -2.70 -7.13 7.82
C MET A 79 -3.26 -6.74 6.46
N LYS A 80 -3.09 -7.55 5.40
CA LYS A 80 -3.41 -7.19 4.02
C LYS A 80 -4.81 -6.60 3.83
N ASP A 81 -5.84 -7.21 4.43
CA ASP A 81 -7.24 -6.79 4.28
C ASP A 81 -7.60 -5.59 5.18
N SER A 82 -6.71 -5.20 6.09
CA SER A 82 -6.89 -4.08 7.02
C SER A 82 -5.92 -2.92 6.77
N MET A 83 -5.08 -3.03 5.73
CA MET A 83 -4.28 -1.91 5.25
C MET A 83 -5.17 -0.88 4.57
N ILE A 84 -5.04 0.38 4.96
CA ILE A 84 -5.79 1.48 4.36
C ILE A 84 -4.85 2.54 3.82
N TYR A 85 -5.31 3.24 2.80
CA TYR A 85 -4.57 4.26 2.08
C TYR A 85 -5.42 5.50 1.96
N LYS A 86 -4.81 6.65 2.13
CA LYS A 86 -5.49 7.93 1.97
C LYS A 86 -5.53 8.31 0.49
N ASN A 87 -6.69 8.64 -0.02
CA ASN A 87 -6.85 9.12 -1.39
C ASN A 87 -6.67 10.65 -1.50
N LEU A 88 -6.81 11.22 -2.68
CA LEU A 88 -6.67 12.66 -2.92
C LEU A 88 -7.72 13.50 -2.16
N ASP A 89 -8.85 12.93 -1.80
CA ASP A 89 -9.89 13.57 -0.97
C ASP A 89 -9.69 13.33 0.53
N HIS A 90 -8.53 12.77 0.92
CA HIS A 90 -8.17 12.42 2.28
C HIS A 90 -9.10 11.38 2.94
N LYS A 91 -9.81 10.58 2.13
CA LYS A 91 -10.59 9.44 2.60
C LYS A 91 -9.71 8.19 2.65
N TYR A 92 -10.01 7.30 3.58
CA TYR A 92 -9.29 6.04 3.71
C TYR A 92 -10.00 4.90 2.97
N LEU A 93 -9.31 4.30 2.01
CA LEU A 93 -9.75 3.19 1.18
C LEU A 93 -8.87 1.96 1.43
N THR A 94 -9.41 0.77 1.24
CA THR A 94 -8.61 -0.46 1.19
C THR A 94 -7.93 -0.58 -0.18
N LEU A 95 -6.91 -1.44 -0.28
CA LEU A 95 -6.27 -1.68 -1.58
C LEU A 95 -7.26 -2.26 -2.61
N GLU A 96 -8.18 -3.11 -2.15
CA GLU A 96 -9.21 -3.69 -3.01
C GLU A 96 -10.17 -2.62 -3.57
N ASP A 97 -10.59 -1.66 -2.72
CA ASP A 97 -11.41 -0.53 -3.16
C ASP A 97 -10.68 0.30 -4.22
N ILE A 98 -9.40 0.62 -4.00
CA ILE A 98 -8.57 1.39 -4.92
C ILE A 98 -8.41 0.67 -6.27
N ILE A 99 -8.12 -0.61 -6.26
CA ILE A 99 -7.99 -1.41 -7.49
C ILE A 99 -9.32 -1.43 -8.27
N ASN A 100 -10.45 -1.58 -7.58
CA ASN A 100 -11.76 -1.58 -8.21
C ASN A 100 -12.10 -0.21 -8.81
N GLU A 101 -11.80 0.88 -8.12
CA GLU A 101 -11.98 2.25 -8.64
C GLU A 101 -11.07 2.51 -9.84
N SER A 102 -9.81 2.08 -9.80
CA SER A 102 -8.87 2.23 -10.93
C SER A 102 -9.31 1.43 -12.16
N LYS A 103 -9.85 0.21 -11.97
CA LYS A 103 -10.42 -0.59 -13.07
C LYS A 103 -11.65 0.08 -13.70
N ALA A 104 -12.51 0.67 -12.89
CA ALA A 104 -13.68 1.38 -13.39
C ALA A 104 -13.30 2.61 -14.22
N ALA A 105 -12.31 3.38 -13.76
CA ALA A 105 -11.80 4.55 -14.48
C ALA A 105 -11.14 4.16 -15.83
N GLY A 106 -10.34 3.10 -15.87
CA GLY A 106 -9.70 2.61 -17.11
C GLY A 106 -10.70 2.16 -18.17
N THR A 107 -11.82 1.56 -17.77
CA THR A 107 -12.87 1.14 -18.70
C THR A 107 -13.60 2.33 -19.35
N GLU A 108 -13.69 3.47 -18.67
CA GLU A 108 -14.30 4.70 -19.22
C GLU A 108 -13.37 5.40 -20.25
N GLU A 109 -12.05 5.30 -20.08
CA GLU A 109 -11.07 5.84 -21.02
C GLU A 109 -11.04 5.02 -22.34
N GLU A 110 -11.03 3.68 -22.27
CA GLU A 110 -11.09 2.82 -23.47
C GLU A 110 -12.36 3.07 -24.29
N THR A 111 -13.51 3.23 -23.66
CA THR A 111 -14.76 3.54 -24.37
C THR A 111 -14.78 4.94 -24.98
N ALA A 112 -14.02 5.90 -24.45
CA ALA A 112 -13.89 7.25 -24.98
C ALA A 112 -12.92 7.31 -26.17
N GLU A 113 -11.84 6.52 -26.16
CA GLU A 113 -10.89 6.39 -27.28
C GLU A 113 -11.50 5.59 -28.45
N GLU A 114 -12.24 4.50 -28.21
CA GLU A 114 -12.94 3.78 -29.27
C GLU A 114 -14.00 4.66 -29.96
N ALA A 115 -14.69 5.54 -29.23
CA ALA A 115 -15.67 6.46 -29.79
C ALA A 115 -15.03 7.60 -30.65
N ALA A 116 -13.73 7.88 -30.47
CA ALA A 116 -12.99 8.89 -31.22
C ALA A 116 -12.23 8.30 -32.45
N ALA A 117 -12.08 6.98 -32.54
CA ALA A 117 -11.26 6.30 -33.54
C ALA A 117 -12.02 5.74 -34.77
N GLU A 118 -13.33 6.02 -34.93
CA GLU A 118 -14.03 5.67 -36.19
C GLU A 118 -13.74 6.68 -37.28
N THR A 119 -12.50 6.75 -37.76
CA THR A 119 -12.14 7.16 -39.12
C THR A 119 -10.76 6.62 -39.53
N ASP A 120 -10.82 5.52 -40.26
CA ASP A 120 -9.91 5.14 -41.37
C ASP A 120 -8.39 5.08 -41.06
N VAL A 121 -7.82 3.87 -41.06
CA VAL A 121 -6.72 3.37 -41.87
C VAL A 121 -6.22 2.01 -41.37
N GLN A 122 -6.37 0.97 -42.18
CA GLN A 122 -5.66 -0.31 -42.06
C GLN A 122 -4.15 -0.09 -42.11
N THR A 123 -3.46 -0.51 -41.06
CA THR A 123 -2.04 -0.88 -41.16
C THR A 123 -1.79 -2.10 -40.26
N ASP A 124 -1.41 -3.18 -40.94
CA ASP A 124 -0.79 -4.38 -40.39
C ASP A 124 0.39 -3.99 -39.50
N THR A 125 0.36 -4.34 -38.24
CA THR A 125 1.56 -4.43 -37.41
C THR A 125 1.47 -5.59 -36.41
N ASP A 126 2.30 -6.55 -36.67
CA ASP A 126 3.01 -7.52 -35.80
C ASP A 126 2.47 -7.73 -34.39
N ASP A 127 2.02 -8.96 -34.23
CA ASP A 127 1.70 -9.64 -32.97
C ASP A 127 3.01 -9.83 -32.17
N GLN A 128 3.35 -8.87 -31.28
CA GLN A 128 4.43 -9.01 -30.31
C GLN A 128 3.89 -8.75 -28.91
N ASP A 129 3.86 -9.83 -28.11
CA ASP A 129 3.82 -9.90 -26.64
C ASP A 129 3.06 -8.74 -25.94
N LYS A 130 1.73 -8.77 -25.97
CA LYS A 130 0.95 -8.02 -25.00
C LYS A 130 1.17 -8.68 -23.62
N GLU A 131 2.04 -8.08 -22.79
CA GLU A 131 2.02 -8.34 -21.36
C GLU A 131 0.57 -8.17 -20.85
N PRO A 132 0.10 -9.02 -19.92
CA PRO A 132 -1.25 -8.88 -19.39
C PRO A 132 -1.41 -7.45 -18.83
N GLU A 133 -2.45 -6.79 -19.27
CA GLU A 133 -2.75 -5.39 -18.95
C GLU A 133 -2.92 -5.23 -17.45
N LYS A 134 -1.93 -4.63 -16.78
CA LYS A 134 -1.91 -4.43 -15.35
C LYS A 134 -2.74 -3.20 -14.97
N THR A 135 -3.54 -3.32 -13.93
CA THR A 135 -4.27 -2.18 -13.38
C THR A 135 -3.30 -1.14 -12.82
N SER A 136 -3.33 0.06 -13.34
CA SER A 136 -2.48 1.16 -12.88
C SER A 136 -3.11 1.85 -11.67
N VAL A 137 -2.39 1.92 -10.56
CA VAL A 137 -2.75 2.67 -9.35
C VAL A 137 -1.78 3.83 -9.22
N TYR A 138 -2.30 5.05 -9.23
CA TYR A 138 -1.47 6.24 -9.13
C TYR A 138 -1.22 6.62 -7.68
N TYR A 139 -0.02 7.18 -7.41
CA TYR A 139 0.33 7.65 -6.08
C TYR A 139 1.07 8.98 -6.06
N VAL A 140 0.90 9.71 -4.95
CA VAL A 140 1.50 11.01 -4.66
C VAL A 140 2.50 10.84 -3.51
N THR A 141 3.68 11.42 -3.64
CA THR A 141 4.71 11.43 -2.60
C THR A 141 4.81 12.75 -1.85
N ASP A 142 4.46 13.86 -2.51
CA ASP A 142 4.45 15.20 -1.93
C ASP A 142 3.28 16.01 -2.53
N GLU A 143 2.25 16.23 -1.74
CA GLU A 143 1.03 16.92 -2.17
C GLU A 143 1.29 18.38 -2.58
N VAL A 144 2.29 19.03 -2.00
CA VAL A 144 2.60 20.42 -2.30
C VAL A 144 3.34 20.54 -3.64
N GLN A 145 4.39 19.73 -3.82
CA GLN A 145 5.18 19.74 -5.05
C GLN A 145 4.39 19.20 -6.25
N GLN A 146 3.55 18.20 -6.02
CA GLN A 146 2.74 17.55 -7.05
C GLN A 146 1.32 18.12 -7.18
N SER A 147 1.04 19.27 -6.58
CA SER A 147 -0.30 19.89 -6.54
C SER A 147 -0.90 20.13 -7.93
N GLN A 148 -0.08 20.46 -8.94
CA GLN A 148 -0.54 20.66 -10.31
C GLN A 148 -1.09 19.35 -10.90
N TYR A 149 -0.40 18.24 -10.72
CA TYR A 149 -0.83 16.93 -11.19
C TYR A 149 -2.07 16.44 -10.44
N ILE A 150 -2.12 16.67 -9.13
CA ILE A 150 -3.31 16.36 -8.30
C ILE A 150 -4.55 17.08 -8.85
N ASN A 151 -4.42 18.36 -9.21
CA ASN A 151 -5.54 19.11 -9.77
C ASN A 151 -5.97 18.58 -11.15
N MET A 152 -5.02 18.14 -11.98
CA MET A 152 -5.34 17.52 -13.28
C MET A 152 -6.08 16.19 -13.08
N PHE A 153 -5.62 15.32 -12.20
CA PHE A 153 -6.28 14.05 -11.89
C PHE A 153 -7.70 14.26 -11.38
N LYS A 154 -7.88 15.18 -10.43
CA LYS A 154 -9.22 15.53 -9.92
C LYS A 154 -10.15 16.10 -11.01
N ALA A 155 -9.61 16.88 -11.95
CA ALA A 155 -10.39 17.44 -13.06
C ALA A 155 -10.82 16.35 -14.06
N GLN A 156 -10.06 15.27 -14.18
CA GLN A 156 -10.37 14.11 -15.02
C GLN A 156 -11.21 13.05 -14.29
N GLY A 157 -11.53 13.25 -13.01
CA GLY A 157 -12.24 12.27 -12.19
C GLY A 157 -11.41 11.08 -11.78
N GLN A 158 -10.08 11.14 -11.97
CA GLN A 158 -9.13 10.13 -11.54
C GLN A 158 -8.70 10.34 -10.09
N ASP A 159 -8.37 9.26 -9.39
CA ASP A 159 -7.89 9.30 -8.01
C ASP A 159 -6.46 8.76 -7.90
N ALA A 160 -5.80 9.09 -6.80
CA ALA A 160 -4.47 8.58 -6.47
C ALA A 160 -4.34 8.44 -4.96
N ILE A 161 -3.42 7.57 -4.51
CA ILE A 161 -3.15 7.37 -3.09
C ILE A 161 -1.98 8.24 -2.62
N VAL A 162 -2.05 8.70 -1.38
CA VAL A 162 -1.03 9.55 -0.76
C VAL A 162 -0.06 8.70 0.03
N LEU A 163 1.21 8.69 -0.40
CA LEU A 163 2.30 7.89 0.14
C LEU A 163 3.50 8.78 0.48
N THR A 164 3.46 9.45 1.62
CA THR A 164 4.43 10.51 2.00
C THR A 164 5.60 10.02 2.85
N HIS A 165 5.61 8.77 3.29
CA HIS A 165 6.66 8.24 4.16
C HIS A 165 7.79 7.59 3.36
N ASN A 166 9.02 7.70 3.83
CA ASN A 166 10.19 7.08 3.18
C ASN A 166 10.07 5.55 3.03
N ILE A 167 9.29 4.88 3.88
CA ILE A 167 9.04 3.45 3.80
C ILE A 167 8.15 3.08 2.61
N ASP A 168 7.39 4.03 2.08
CA ASP A 168 6.37 3.75 1.07
C ASP A 168 6.95 3.27 -0.25
N SER A 169 8.14 3.72 -0.64
CA SER A 169 8.81 3.23 -1.85
C SER A 169 9.11 1.72 -1.78
N ALA A 170 9.65 1.25 -0.66
CA ALA A 170 9.87 -0.18 -0.45
C ALA A 170 8.55 -0.95 -0.31
N PHE A 171 7.53 -0.29 0.24
CA PHE A 171 6.22 -0.91 0.42
C PHE A 171 5.45 -1.03 -0.90
N VAL A 172 5.56 -0.07 -1.81
CA VAL A 172 5.03 -0.17 -3.19
C VAL A 172 5.61 -1.37 -3.90
N THR A 173 6.93 -1.55 -3.88
CA THR A 173 7.59 -2.74 -4.46
C THR A 173 7.07 -4.05 -3.86
N TYR A 174 6.84 -4.07 -2.54
CA TYR A 174 6.25 -5.23 -1.86
C TYR A 174 4.81 -5.50 -2.35
N LEU A 175 4.00 -4.46 -2.53
CA LEU A 175 2.62 -4.60 -3.03
C LEU A 175 2.60 -5.15 -4.46
N GLU A 176 3.46 -4.66 -5.36
CA GLU A 176 3.58 -5.14 -6.73
C GLU A 176 4.01 -6.61 -6.81
N GLN A 177 4.87 -7.06 -5.89
CA GLN A 177 5.26 -8.46 -5.79
C GLN A 177 4.11 -9.37 -5.29
N LYS A 178 3.19 -8.84 -4.50
CA LYS A 178 2.03 -9.58 -3.97
C LYS A 178 0.81 -9.52 -4.90
N HIS A 179 0.73 -8.50 -5.74
CA HIS A 179 -0.35 -8.24 -6.70
C HIS A 179 0.24 -8.06 -8.10
N GLU A 180 0.51 -9.18 -8.79
CA GLU A 180 1.14 -9.18 -10.12
C GLU A 180 0.29 -8.50 -11.20
N ASP A 181 -1.01 -8.37 -10.96
CA ASP A 181 -2.00 -7.69 -11.80
C ASP A 181 -2.11 -6.17 -11.57
N VAL A 182 -1.31 -5.61 -10.65
CA VAL A 182 -1.32 -4.19 -10.29
C VAL A 182 0.06 -3.57 -10.52
N ARG A 183 0.06 -2.36 -11.01
CA ARG A 183 1.25 -1.52 -11.15
C ARG A 183 1.02 -0.19 -10.44
N PHE A 184 2.00 0.25 -9.66
CA PHE A 184 1.94 1.55 -9.01
C PHE A 184 2.75 2.58 -9.79
N LEU A 185 2.11 3.68 -10.19
CA LEU A 185 2.71 4.76 -10.95
C LEU A 185 2.68 6.06 -10.15
N ARG A 186 3.82 6.76 -10.13
CA ARG A 186 3.85 8.07 -9.50
C ARG A 186 3.13 9.08 -10.40
N ILE A 187 2.29 9.93 -9.83
CA ILE A 187 1.39 10.85 -10.55
C ILE A 187 2.11 11.78 -11.55
N ASP A 188 3.41 11.97 -11.42
CA ASP A 188 4.26 12.81 -12.27
C ASP A 188 5.17 11.98 -13.21
N ALA A 189 5.03 10.65 -13.25
CA ALA A 189 5.90 9.78 -14.04
C ALA A 189 5.66 9.93 -15.56
N ASP A 190 4.41 10.05 -15.99
CA ASP A 190 4.03 10.05 -17.42
C ASP A 190 4.44 11.34 -18.16
N VAL A 191 4.74 12.42 -17.45
CA VAL A 191 5.17 13.69 -18.08
C VAL A 191 6.62 13.65 -18.58
N HIS A 192 7.42 12.71 -18.08
CA HIS A 192 8.82 12.55 -18.51
C HIS A 192 9.00 11.70 -19.76
N GLU A 193 8.00 10.93 -20.17
CA GLU A 193 8.06 10.16 -21.43
C GLU A 193 7.55 10.95 -22.64
N SER A 194 6.91 12.11 -22.43
CA SER A 194 6.33 12.95 -23.48
C SER A 194 7.16 14.19 -23.81
N LEU A 195 8.37 14.35 -23.24
CA LEU A 195 9.34 15.42 -23.50
C LEU A 195 10.64 14.85 -24.09
#